data_29a74ad8408768bd125fd66675711cdf
#
_entry.id   29a74ad8408768bd125fd66675711cdf
#
_cell.length_a   1.000
_cell.length_b   1.000
_cell.length_c   1.000
_cell.angle_alpha   90.00
_cell.angle_beta   90.00
_cell.angle_gamma   90.00
#
_symmetry.space_group_name_H-M   'P 1'
#
loop_
_entity.id
_entity.type
_entity.pdbx_description
1 polymer ?
#
loop_
_entity_poly.entity_id
_entity_poly.type
_entity_poly.pdbx_seq_one_letter_code
_entity_poly.pdbx_strand_id
1 'polypeptide(L)'
;MKETLSRRERVLRAVEHKPVDRTPIDLGVHYSTGISAYAYQNLREYLGLPKKKIEVIDTFQFLARVDEDVLERFHCDCMLFHPGYPSTRTWKPREHYEFEISGAIFPALEDDGAWIFSGKDSGRMKSPEGGYFFDGAGFDTWASQLDFNTEVAKYAERIYKETDYFTLYVGGGSAHFSDNPNYLVTMMLEPEKIVQGCERGHEWSINSTTDIIKKCGNYIQGLCMGADLGTQIAPFVNPALFADLIAPWIKKYIDFVKANSDYKIFFHSCGAMEPFIPILIECGVDILNPVQVSCKNMEPFELKKKYGDKICFWGGGCDTHGAFGTGTPEEVAENVRYLMSALAPNSGFVFNQVHNVMGNVKPENIVAMLDTAYEESFKYGTL
;
A
#
# COMPACT_ATOMS: atom_id res chain seq x y z
N MET A 1 7.44 21.47 -17.89
CA MET A 1 8.83 21.11 -17.51
C MET A 1 9.13 19.73 -18.05
N LYS A 2 10.38 19.33 -18.16
CA LYS A 2 10.76 18.04 -18.77
C LYS A 2 11.17 17.07 -17.64
N GLU A 3 10.72 15.83 -17.69
CA GLU A 3 11.21 14.78 -16.81
C GLU A 3 12.70 14.51 -17.11
N THR A 4 13.52 14.47 -16.06
CA THR A 4 14.98 14.33 -16.14
C THR A 4 15.52 13.17 -15.29
N LEU A 5 14.72 12.73 -14.30
CA LEU A 5 15.04 11.60 -13.45
C LEU A 5 14.39 10.31 -13.98
N SER A 6 14.99 9.16 -13.71
CA SER A 6 14.29 7.89 -13.82
C SER A 6 13.19 7.79 -12.76
N ARG A 7 12.18 6.97 -12.98
CA ARG A 7 11.07 6.74 -12.04
C ARG A 7 11.59 6.37 -10.65
N ARG A 8 12.46 5.36 -10.59
CA ARG A 8 13.07 4.87 -9.34
C ARG A 8 13.87 5.96 -8.62
N GLU A 9 14.67 6.71 -9.34
CA GLU A 9 15.46 7.80 -8.75
C GLU A 9 14.55 8.90 -8.22
N ARG A 10 13.50 9.28 -8.94
CA ARG A 10 12.52 10.29 -8.51
C ARG A 10 11.88 9.91 -7.19
N VAL A 11 11.42 8.66 -7.04
CA VAL A 11 10.82 8.18 -5.79
C VAL A 11 11.84 8.17 -4.65
N LEU A 12 13.04 7.62 -4.87
CA LEU A 12 14.09 7.61 -3.85
C LEU A 12 14.47 9.02 -3.39
N ARG A 13 14.60 9.97 -4.31
CA ARG A 13 14.85 11.38 -3.98
C ARG A 13 13.71 11.98 -3.16
N ALA A 14 12.45 11.71 -3.52
CA ALA A 14 11.31 12.18 -2.76
C ALA A 14 11.31 11.62 -1.34
N VAL A 15 11.58 10.32 -1.17
CA VAL A 15 11.70 9.67 0.15
C VAL A 15 12.86 10.26 0.97
N GLU A 16 13.92 10.67 0.33
CA GLU A 16 15.11 11.27 0.96
C GLU A 16 15.02 12.81 1.08
N HIS A 17 13.87 13.40 0.82
CA HIS A 17 13.65 14.87 0.85
C HIS A 17 14.60 15.66 -0.05
N LYS A 18 15.12 15.02 -1.11
CA LYS A 18 15.99 15.65 -2.11
C LYS A 18 15.16 16.31 -3.23
N PRO A 19 15.76 17.25 -3.97
CA PRO A 19 15.12 17.85 -5.15
C PRO A 19 14.66 16.79 -6.17
N VAL A 20 13.46 16.98 -6.72
CA VAL A 20 12.85 16.15 -7.76
C VAL A 20 12.43 16.99 -8.95
N ASP A 21 12.33 16.41 -10.13
CA ASP A 21 11.85 17.08 -11.34
C ASP A 21 10.33 17.24 -11.35
N ARG A 22 9.61 16.34 -10.69
CA ARG A 22 8.19 16.40 -10.36
C ARG A 22 7.86 15.53 -9.16
N THR A 23 6.71 15.73 -8.54
CA THR A 23 6.21 14.81 -7.51
C THR A 23 6.03 13.40 -8.11
N PRO A 24 6.56 12.34 -7.48
CA PRO A 24 6.29 10.96 -7.93
C PRO A 24 4.84 10.56 -7.72
N ILE A 25 4.37 9.63 -8.59
CA ILE A 25 2.99 9.12 -8.59
C ILE A 25 3.02 7.61 -8.44
N ASP A 26 2.16 7.08 -7.56
CA ASP A 26 1.94 5.66 -7.33
C ASP A 26 0.50 5.26 -7.64
N LEU A 27 0.34 4.08 -8.22
CA LEU A 27 -0.92 3.36 -8.35
C LEU A 27 -0.67 1.87 -8.16
N GLY A 28 -0.60 1.43 -6.90
CA GLY A 28 -0.57 0.02 -6.57
C GLY A 28 0.78 -0.60 -6.22
N VAL A 29 1.78 0.15 -5.76
CA VAL A 29 3.04 -0.43 -5.26
C VAL A 29 2.83 -1.28 -4.00
N HIS A 30 1.77 -1.01 -3.26
CA HIS A 30 1.39 -1.69 -2.02
C HIS A 30 -0.10 -2.05 -2.03
N TYR A 31 -0.50 -3.03 -1.23
CA TYR A 31 -1.91 -3.46 -1.11
C TYR A 31 -2.86 -2.42 -0.51
N SER A 32 -2.37 -1.27 -0.07
CA SER A 32 -3.16 -0.11 0.34
C SER A 32 -3.12 1.06 -0.64
N THR A 33 -2.43 0.91 -1.77
CA THR A 33 -2.31 1.97 -2.78
C THR A 33 -2.89 1.55 -4.14
N GLY A 34 -3.59 0.41 -4.16
CA GLY A 34 -4.04 -0.27 -5.35
C GLY A 34 -5.41 0.15 -5.85
N ILE A 35 -5.94 -0.68 -6.71
CA ILE A 35 -7.25 -0.50 -7.35
C ILE A 35 -8.02 -1.82 -7.36
N SER A 36 -9.31 -1.78 -7.00
CA SER A 36 -10.20 -2.92 -7.09
C SER A 36 -10.26 -3.46 -8.53
N ALA A 37 -10.25 -4.79 -8.69
CA ALA A 37 -10.34 -5.43 -9.99
C ALA A 37 -11.56 -4.99 -10.81
N TYR A 38 -12.67 -4.70 -10.13
CA TYR A 38 -13.86 -4.15 -10.78
C TYR A 38 -13.63 -2.76 -11.37
N ALA A 39 -13.10 -1.84 -10.56
CA ALA A 39 -12.77 -0.48 -11.02
C ALA A 39 -11.69 -0.50 -12.09
N TYR A 40 -10.73 -1.42 -11.98
CA TYR A 40 -9.63 -1.55 -12.94
C TYR A 40 -10.11 -2.04 -14.31
N GLN A 41 -11.01 -3.01 -14.36
CA GLN A 41 -11.60 -3.43 -15.63
C GLN A 41 -12.38 -2.27 -16.27
N ASN A 42 -13.23 -1.57 -15.49
CA ASN A 42 -13.99 -0.42 -15.98
C ASN A 42 -13.05 0.70 -16.49
N LEU A 43 -11.94 0.95 -15.78
CA LEU A 43 -10.95 1.93 -16.19
C LEU A 43 -10.29 1.57 -17.52
N ARG A 44 -9.87 0.30 -17.71
CA ARG A 44 -9.27 -0.15 -18.96
C ARG A 44 -10.24 -0.02 -20.14
N GLU A 45 -11.52 -0.35 -19.94
CA GLU A 45 -12.57 -0.20 -20.93
C GLU A 45 -12.81 1.27 -21.27
N TYR A 46 -12.88 2.14 -20.28
CA TYR A 46 -13.03 3.59 -20.47
C TYR A 46 -11.86 4.21 -21.24
N LEU A 47 -10.64 3.74 -21.00
CA LEU A 47 -9.45 4.17 -21.73
C LEU A 47 -9.34 3.57 -23.13
N GLY A 48 -10.25 2.66 -23.53
CA GLY A 48 -10.18 1.98 -24.81
C GLY A 48 -8.97 1.04 -24.95
N LEU A 49 -8.41 0.57 -23.85
CA LEU A 49 -7.27 -0.34 -23.85
C LEU A 49 -7.69 -1.75 -24.30
N PRO A 50 -6.77 -2.52 -24.90
CA PRO A 50 -7.07 -3.88 -25.34
C PRO A 50 -7.64 -4.73 -24.19
N LYS A 51 -8.70 -5.51 -24.49
CA LYS A 51 -9.29 -6.43 -23.52
C LYS A 51 -8.27 -7.47 -23.12
N LYS A 52 -8.11 -7.66 -21.81
CA LYS A 52 -7.27 -8.70 -21.22
C LYS A 52 -7.91 -9.20 -19.92
N LYS A 53 -7.49 -10.36 -19.47
CA LYS A 53 -7.89 -10.88 -18.17
C LYS A 53 -7.20 -10.09 -17.07
N ILE A 54 -7.98 -9.69 -16.08
CA ILE A 54 -7.48 -8.95 -14.92
C ILE A 54 -7.01 -9.93 -13.85
N GLU A 55 -5.74 -9.90 -13.51
CA GLU A 55 -5.18 -10.69 -12.41
C GLU A 55 -5.49 -10.02 -11.06
N VAL A 56 -6.14 -10.77 -10.16
CA VAL A 56 -6.41 -10.35 -8.79
C VAL A 56 -5.25 -10.77 -7.91
N ILE A 57 -4.56 -9.81 -7.34
CA ILE A 57 -3.33 -10.02 -6.54
C ILE A 57 -3.59 -10.04 -5.03
N ASP A 58 -4.70 -9.50 -4.60
CA ASP A 58 -5.18 -9.56 -3.21
C ASP A 58 -6.67 -9.91 -3.24
N THR A 59 -7.02 -11.06 -2.66
CA THR A 59 -8.40 -11.55 -2.64
C THR A 59 -9.23 -10.95 -1.52
N PHE A 60 -8.61 -10.42 -0.47
CA PHE A 60 -9.34 -9.79 0.65
C PHE A 60 -9.92 -8.44 0.24
N GLN A 61 -9.11 -7.55 -0.30
CA GLN A 61 -9.53 -6.24 -0.79
C GLN A 61 -9.89 -6.25 -2.28
N PHE A 62 -9.74 -7.39 -2.91
CA PHE A 62 -10.04 -7.67 -4.31
C PHE A 62 -9.31 -6.74 -5.30
N LEU A 63 -7.98 -6.65 -5.13
CA LEU A 63 -7.13 -5.74 -5.89
C LEU A 63 -6.61 -6.37 -7.19
N ALA A 64 -6.55 -5.55 -8.24
CA ALA A 64 -5.95 -5.92 -9.51
C ALA A 64 -4.43 -5.69 -9.50
N ARG A 65 -3.69 -6.51 -10.25
CA ARG A 65 -2.38 -6.12 -10.76
C ARG A 65 -2.59 -4.97 -11.76
N VAL A 66 -1.96 -3.84 -11.51
CA VAL A 66 -1.93 -2.74 -12.47
C VAL A 66 -0.89 -3.06 -13.53
N ASP A 67 -1.32 -3.07 -14.78
CA ASP A 67 -0.46 -3.36 -15.93
C ASP A 67 0.41 -2.16 -16.33
N GLU A 68 1.53 -2.43 -16.98
CA GLU A 68 2.48 -1.41 -17.39
C GLU A 68 1.87 -0.38 -18.35
N ASP A 69 0.96 -0.78 -19.25
CA ASP A 69 0.26 0.13 -20.16
C ASP A 69 -0.60 1.18 -19.42
N VAL A 70 -1.15 0.83 -18.25
CA VAL A 70 -1.89 1.74 -17.38
C VAL A 70 -0.94 2.60 -16.54
N LEU A 71 0.13 2.00 -15.99
CA LEU A 71 1.18 2.74 -15.27
C LEU A 71 1.82 3.80 -16.17
N GLU A 72 2.11 3.46 -17.42
CA GLU A 72 2.63 4.38 -18.42
C GLU A 72 1.65 5.50 -18.78
N ARG A 73 0.37 5.16 -19.01
CA ARG A 73 -0.70 6.12 -19.32
C ARG A 73 -0.82 7.20 -18.25
N PHE A 74 -0.60 6.86 -16.99
CA PHE A 74 -0.74 7.77 -15.85
C PHE A 74 0.59 8.24 -15.28
N HIS A 75 1.70 7.99 -15.97
CA HIS A 75 3.04 8.43 -15.56
C HIS A 75 3.41 7.98 -14.15
N CYS A 76 2.97 6.78 -13.75
CA CYS A 76 3.29 6.21 -12.46
C CYS A 76 4.77 5.87 -12.35
N ASP A 77 5.33 6.06 -11.15
CA ASP A 77 6.75 5.85 -10.87
C ASP A 77 7.02 4.53 -10.14
N CYS A 78 5.97 3.84 -9.73
CA CYS A 78 6.02 2.66 -8.88
C CYS A 78 5.36 1.46 -9.55
N MET A 79 5.82 0.26 -9.21
CA MET A 79 5.24 -1.01 -9.67
C MET A 79 5.18 -2.00 -8.50
N LEU A 80 4.10 -2.77 -8.42
CA LEU A 80 3.94 -3.80 -7.39
C LEU A 80 4.97 -4.92 -7.55
N PHE A 81 5.61 -5.25 -6.45
CA PHE A 81 6.44 -6.45 -6.36
C PHE A 81 5.55 -7.68 -6.12
N HIS A 82 5.14 -8.34 -7.19
CA HIS A 82 4.33 -9.55 -7.13
C HIS A 82 4.69 -10.47 -8.31
N PRO A 83 5.41 -11.58 -8.08
CA PRO A 83 5.91 -12.44 -9.16
C PRO A 83 4.83 -13.18 -9.95
N GLY A 84 3.57 -13.07 -9.57
CA GLY A 84 2.44 -13.80 -10.15
C GLY A 84 2.12 -15.06 -9.38
N TYR A 85 1.01 -15.68 -9.70
CA TYR A 85 0.64 -16.99 -9.14
C TYR A 85 1.24 -18.12 -10.00
N PRO A 86 1.69 -19.22 -9.38
CA PRO A 86 2.16 -20.41 -10.11
C PRO A 86 1.06 -21.03 -10.98
N SER A 87 -0.18 -20.88 -10.56
CA SER A 87 -1.37 -21.27 -11.32
C SER A 87 -2.50 -20.28 -11.07
N THR A 88 -3.34 -20.08 -12.06
CA THR A 88 -4.52 -19.22 -11.98
C THR A 88 -5.78 -19.97 -12.32
N ARG A 89 -6.90 -19.36 -11.97
CA ARG A 89 -8.24 -19.82 -12.26
C ARG A 89 -9.10 -18.64 -12.72
N THR A 90 -9.83 -18.80 -13.79
CA THR A 90 -10.82 -17.79 -14.23
C THR A 90 -12.03 -17.81 -13.29
N TRP A 91 -12.43 -16.64 -12.80
CA TRP A 91 -13.64 -16.42 -12.03
C TRP A 91 -14.52 -15.35 -12.69
N LYS A 92 -15.81 -15.62 -12.79
CA LYS A 92 -16.82 -14.73 -13.39
C LYS A 92 -17.88 -14.39 -12.34
N PRO A 93 -17.67 -13.33 -11.54
CA PRO A 93 -18.62 -12.95 -10.50
C PRO A 93 -19.96 -12.47 -11.07
N ARG A 94 -19.94 -11.84 -12.25
CA ARG A 94 -21.09 -11.27 -12.96
C ARG A 94 -20.83 -11.35 -14.46
N GLU A 95 -21.88 -11.24 -15.28
CA GLU A 95 -21.80 -11.41 -16.74
C GLU A 95 -20.72 -10.54 -17.40
N HIS A 96 -20.55 -9.30 -16.93
CA HIS A 96 -19.59 -8.35 -17.50
C HIS A 96 -18.14 -8.55 -17.04
N TYR A 97 -17.90 -9.18 -15.87
CA TYR A 97 -16.58 -9.26 -15.26
C TYR A 97 -15.96 -10.64 -15.37
N GLU A 98 -14.67 -10.66 -15.73
CA GLU A 98 -13.88 -11.88 -15.81
C GLU A 98 -12.48 -11.63 -15.25
N PHE A 99 -12.15 -12.36 -14.18
CA PHE A 99 -10.90 -12.19 -13.43
C PHE A 99 -10.09 -13.48 -13.39
N GLU A 100 -8.77 -13.33 -13.33
CA GLU A 100 -7.83 -14.42 -12.98
C GLU A 100 -7.50 -14.32 -11.49
N ILE A 101 -7.85 -15.33 -10.72
CA ILE A 101 -7.54 -15.46 -9.30
C ILE A 101 -6.53 -16.58 -9.08
N SER A 102 -5.90 -16.65 -7.89
CA SER A 102 -5.02 -17.77 -7.54
C SER A 102 -5.70 -19.11 -7.76
N GLY A 103 -4.99 -20.07 -8.35
CA GLY A 103 -5.47 -21.46 -8.55
C GLY A 103 -5.75 -22.21 -7.24
N ALA A 104 -5.22 -21.71 -6.10
CA ALA A 104 -5.50 -22.28 -4.77
C ALA A 104 -6.84 -21.86 -4.18
N ILE A 105 -7.54 -20.89 -4.79
CA ILE A 105 -8.84 -20.39 -4.34
C ILE A 105 -9.95 -21.07 -5.12
N PHE A 106 -10.98 -21.53 -4.41
CA PHE A 106 -12.15 -22.19 -4.95
C PHE A 106 -13.40 -21.33 -4.75
N PRO A 107 -13.84 -20.59 -5.79
CA PRO A 107 -15.07 -19.81 -5.72
C PRO A 107 -16.29 -20.71 -5.79
N ALA A 108 -17.27 -20.45 -4.95
CA ALA A 108 -18.60 -21.08 -4.99
C ALA A 108 -19.68 -20.01 -4.85
N LEU A 109 -20.76 -20.12 -5.64
CA LEU A 109 -21.93 -19.27 -5.52
C LEU A 109 -22.95 -19.93 -4.60
N GLU A 110 -23.42 -19.20 -3.59
CA GLU A 110 -24.48 -19.65 -2.66
C GLU A 110 -25.87 -19.27 -3.20
N ASP A 111 -26.90 -19.92 -2.66
CA ASP A 111 -28.30 -19.70 -3.06
C ASP A 111 -28.78 -18.26 -2.82
N ASP A 112 -28.15 -17.54 -1.88
CA ASP A 112 -28.41 -16.11 -1.58
C ASP A 112 -27.69 -15.13 -2.53
N GLY A 113 -27.03 -15.65 -3.58
CA GLY A 113 -26.28 -14.84 -4.53
C GLY A 113 -24.88 -14.42 -4.04
N ALA A 114 -24.49 -14.81 -2.85
CA ALA A 114 -23.17 -14.50 -2.30
C ALA A 114 -22.08 -15.43 -2.87
N TRP A 115 -20.91 -14.90 -3.10
CA TRP A 115 -19.73 -15.67 -3.44
C TRP A 115 -18.94 -16.06 -2.18
N ILE A 116 -18.54 -17.32 -2.13
CA ILE A 116 -17.63 -17.86 -1.13
C ILE A 116 -16.30 -18.19 -1.79
N PHE A 117 -15.23 -17.70 -1.22
CA PHE A 117 -13.88 -18.16 -1.52
C PHE A 117 -13.39 -19.06 -0.40
N SER A 118 -12.89 -20.23 -0.75
CA SER A 118 -12.25 -21.16 0.20
C SER A 118 -10.90 -21.60 -0.35
N GLY A 119 -9.93 -21.72 0.56
CA GLY A 119 -8.66 -22.36 0.27
C GLY A 119 -8.70 -23.85 0.57
N LYS A 120 -7.67 -24.60 0.12
CA LYS A 120 -7.59 -26.05 0.33
C LYS A 120 -7.54 -26.45 1.81
N ASP A 121 -6.82 -25.66 2.62
CA ASP A 121 -6.54 -26.00 4.03
C ASP A 121 -6.85 -24.82 4.99
N SER A 122 -7.51 -23.76 4.54
CA SER A 122 -7.65 -22.54 5.33
C SER A 122 -8.82 -21.68 4.90
N GLY A 123 -9.34 -20.92 5.81
CA GLY A 123 -10.15 -19.75 5.64
C GLY A 123 -11.38 -19.85 4.73
N ARG A 124 -12.38 -19.09 5.07
CA ARG A 124 -13.56 -18.85 4.22
C ARG A 124 -13.79 -17.36 4.17
N MET A 125 -13.90 -16.82 2.97
CA MET A 125 -14.25 -15.42 2.73
C MET A 125 -15.57 -15.37 2.01
N LYS A 126 -16.42 -14.40 2.35
CA LYS A 126 -17.74 -14.20 1.76
C LYS A 126 -17.84 -12.79 1.16
N SER A 127 -18.32 -12.70 -0.07
CA SER A 127 -18.77 -11.45 -0.69
C SER A 127 -20.27 -11.53 -0.91
N PRO A 128 -21.08 -10.60 -0.37
CA PRO A 128 -22.51 -10.57 -0.61
C PRO A 128 -22.80 -10.34 -2.10
N GLU A 129 -24.03 -10.65 -2.53
CA GLU A 129 -24.48 -10.33 -3.87
C GLU A 129 -24.24 -8.84 -4.19
N GLY A 130 -23.65 -8.55 -5.32
CA GLY A 130 -23.30 -7.17 -5.70
C GLY A 130 -22.11 -6.55 -4.95
N GLY A 131 -21.49 -7.24 -4.01
CA GLY A 131 -20.33 -6.75 -3.24
C GLY A 131 -19.08 -6.52 -4.09
N TYR A 132 -18.20 -5.64 -3.62
CA TYR A 132 -16.93 -5.29 -4.26
C TYR A 132 -15.71 -5.76 -3.46
N PHE A 133 -15.90 -6.39 -2.33
CA PHE A 133 -14.86 -6.90 -1.45
C PHE A 133 -15.33 -8.19 -0.77
N PHE A 134 -14.40 -8.90 -0.15
CA PHE A 134 -14.68 -10.09 0.64
C PHE A 134 -14.50 -9.80 2.13
N ASP A 135 -15.33 -10.43 2.95
CA ASP A 135 -15.21 -10.44 4.42
C ASP A 135 -14.86 -11.86 4.90
N GLY A 136 -14.15 -11.99 5.99
CA GLY A 136 -13.72 -13.24 6.59
C GLY A 136 -12.21 -13.38 6.75
N ALA A 137 -11.72 -14.63 6.90
CA ALA A 137 -10.30 -14.91 7.01
C ALA A 137 -9.61 -14.84 5.65
N GLY A 138 -8.62 -13.95 5.53
CA GLY A 138 -7.78 -13.85 4.33
C GLY A 138 -6.96 -15.11 4.08
N PHE A 139 -6.53 -15.28 2.82
CA PHE A 139 -5.63 -16.37 2.40
C PHE A 139 -4.27 -15.79 2.04
N ASP A 140 -3.22 -16.43 2.50
CA ASP A 140 -1.90 -16.26 1.93
C ASP A 140 -1.82 -17.11 0.66
N THR A 141 -2.12 -16.50 -0.48
CA THR A 141 -2.35 -17.22 -1.72
C THR A 141 -1.16 -17.27 -2.65
N TRP A 142 -0.17 -16.38 -2.49
CA TRP A 142 0.99 -16.38 -3.38
C TRP A 142 2.27 -16.80 -2.67
N ALA A 143 2.54 -16.33 -1.47
CA ALA A 143 3.78 -16.62 -0.75
C ALA A 143 3.91 -18.13 -0.42
N SER A 144 2.77 -18.78 -0.10
CA SER A 144 2.75 -20.22 0.17
C SER A 144 2.91 -21.11 -1.06
N GLN A 145 2.73 -20.57 -2.27
CA GLN A 145 2.75 -21.33 -3.52
C GLN A 145 4.02 -21.12 -4.36
N LEU A 146 4.80 -20.08 -4.03
CA LEU A 146 6.02 -19.76 -4.75
C LEU A 146 7.21 -20.54 -4.16
N ASP A 147 8.08 -21.03 -5.04
CA ASP A 147 9.47 -21.24 -4.65
C ASP A 147 10.09 -19.86 -4.37
N PHE A 148 9.88 -19.41 -3.14
CA PHE A 148 10.33 -18.11 -2.65
C PHE A 148 11.82 -17.89 -2.93
N ASN A 149 12.60 -18.95 -2.92
CA ASN A 149 14.05 -18.90 -3.12
C ASN A 149 14.43 -18.55 -4.55
N THR A 150 13.73 -19.11 -5.52
CA THR A 150 14.10 -19.00 -6.94
C THR A 150 13.28 -17.95 -7.67
N GLU A 151 11.97 -17.94 -7.51
CA GLU A 151 11.08 -17.07 -8.30
C GLU A 151 11.13 -15.61 -7.84
N VAL A 152 11.19 -15.38 -6.52
CA VAL A 152 11.26 -14.01 -5.96
C VAL A 152 12.55 -13.31 -6.38
N ALA A 153 13.69 -13.99 -6.29
CA ALA A 153 15.00 -13.45 -6.70
C ALA A 153 15.04 -13.10 -8.18
N LYS A 154 14.60 -14.02 -9.05
CA LYS A 154 14.54 -13.79 -10.50
C LYS A 154 13.61 -12.65 -10.87
N TYR A 155 12.46 -12.54 -10.19
CA TYR A 155 11.52 -11.49 -10.43
C TYR A 155 12.06 -10.11 -10.02
N ALA A 156 12.72 -10.01 -8.85
CA ALA A 156 13.37 -8.79 -8.39
C ALA A 156 14.44 -8.31 -9.40
N GLU A 157 15.32 -9.23 -9.81
CA GLU A 157 16.37 -8.95 -10.80
C GLU A 157 15.79 -8.48 -12.14
N ARG A 158 14.74 -9.16 -12.62
CA ARG A 158 14.08 -8.82 -13.88
C ARG A 158 13.48 -7.41 -13.85
N ILE A 159 12.65 -7.10 -12.85
CA ILE A 159 12.03 -5.76 -12.75
C ILE A 159 13.09 -4.68 -12.65
N TYR A 160 14.13 -4.91 -11.87
CA TYR A 160 15.19 -3.92 -11.70
C TYR A 160 15.94 -3.64 -13.01
N LYS A 161 16.24 -4.69 -13.81
CA LYS A 161 17.02 -4.58 -15.04
C LYS A 161 16.21 -4.15 -16.27
N GLU A 162 14.95 -4.57 -16.35
CA GLU A 162 14.10 -4.34 -17.52
C GLU A 162 13.25 -3.07 -17.38
N THR A 163 13.10 -2.53 -16.17
CA THR A 163 12.32 -1.32 -15.90
C THR A 163 13.07 -0.35 -14.99
N ASP A 164 12.58 0.88 -14.91
CA ASP A 164 13.07 1.88 -13.96
C ASP A 164 12.06 2.21 -12.84
N TYR A 165 11.01 1.40 -12.68
CA TYR A 165 10.04 1.58 -11.60
C TYR A 165 10.67 1.37 -10.23
N PHE A 166 10.19 2.16 -9.26
CA PHE A 166 10.40 1.88 -7.85
C PHE A 166 9.53 0.70 -7.41
N THR A 167 10.09 -0.21 -6.61
CA THR A 167 9.34 -1.32 -6.05
C THR A 167 9.80 -1.61 -4.63
N LEU A 168 8.89 -2.13 -3.81
CA LEU A 168 9.17 -2.56 -2.45
C LEU A 168 8.59 -3.95 -2.20
N TYR A 169 9.19 -4.68 -1.26
CA TYR A 169 8.69 -5.95 -0.82
C TYR A 169 7.64 -5.73 0.29
N VAL A 170 6.44 -6.26 0.06
CA VAL A 170 5.36 -6.19 1.06
C VAL A 170 5.50 -7.37 2.01
N GLY A 171 6.06 -7.11 3.18
CA GLY A 171 6.35 -8.11 4.22
C GLY A 171 7.77 -8.02 4.75
N GLY A 172 8.19 -9.06 5.46
CA GLY A 172 9.52 -9.17 6.08
C GLY A 172 9.53 -8.75 7.55
N GLY A 173 8.87 -7.65 7.92
CA GLY A 173 8.80 -7.16 9.28
C GLY A 173 7.42 -7.18 9.90
N SER A 174 7.34 -7.37 11.21
CA SER A 174 6.12 -7.22 11.99
C SER A 174 6.11 -5.88 12.71
N ALA A 175 4.99 -5.17 12.69
CA ALA A 175 4.77 -4.00 13.54
C ALA A 175 4.48 -4.36 15.00
N HIS A 176 4.35 -5.64 15.31
CA HIS A 176 4.10 -6.18 16.66
C HIS A 176 2.83 -5.64 17.36
N PHE A 177 1.92 -5.07 16.61
CA PHE A 177 0.67 -4.50 17.11
C PHE A 177 -0.54 -5.13 16.41
N SER A 178 -1.66 -5.21 17.14
CA SER A 178 -2.97 -5.61 16.61
C SER A 178 -4.05 -4.78 17.28
N ASP A 179 -5.02 -4.36 16.50
CA ASP A 179 -6.26 -3.68 16.94
C ASP A 179 -7.31 -4.66 17.52
N ASN A 180 -7.00 -5.96 17.54
CA ASN A 180 -7.88 -6.98 18.12
C ASN A 180 -8.18 -6.66 19.58
N PRO A 181 -9.47 -6.62 20.02
CA PRO A 181 -9.84 -6.27 21.39
C PRO A 181 -9.13 -7.11 22.47
N ASN A 182 -8.94 -8.42 22.24
CA ASN A 182 -8.23 -9.27 23.21
C ASN A 182 -6.75 -8.90 23.31
N TYR A 183 -6.12 -8.51 22.19
CA TYR A 183 -4.75 -8.02 22.21
C TYR A 183 -4.64 -6.72 23.01
N LEU A 184 -5.55 -5.77 22.79
CA LEU A 184 -5.58 -4.49 23.51
C LEU A 184 -5.81 -4.67 25.02
N VAL A 185 -6.71 -5.58 25.40
CA VAL A 185 -6.92 -5.95 26.81
C VAL A 185 -5.66 -6.59 27.41
N THR A 186 -5.01 -7.51 26.69
CA THR A 186 -3.76 -8.14 27.14
C THR A 186 -2.65 -7.09 27.30
N MET A 187 -2.56 -6.12 26.39
CA MET A 187 -1.58 -5.03 26.45
C MET A 187 -1.73 -4.18 27.72
N MET A 188 -2.96 -4.02 28.21
CA MET A 188 -3.27 -3.28 29.44
C MET A 188 -3.07 -4.09 30.73
N LEU A 189 -3.41 -5.36 30.72
CA LEU A 189 -3.46 -6.19 31.93
C LEU A 189 -2.24 -7.10 32.11
N GLU A 190 -1.61 -7.52 31.02
CA GLU A 190 -0.52 -8.50 31.00
C GLU A 190 0.57 -8.06 29.98
N PRO A 191 1.16 -6.86 30.15
CA PRO A 191 2.10 -6.29 29.16
C PRO A 191 3.32 -7.18 28.89
N GLU A 192 3.72 -8.01 29.84
CA GLU A 192 4.82 -8.97 29.68
C GLU A 192 4.50 -10.03 28.59
N LYS A 193 3.24 -10.39 28.38
CA LYS A 193 2.85 -11.30 27.29
C LYS A 193 3.01 -10.63 25.92
N ILE A 194 2.75 -9.32 25.85
CA ILE A 194 2.98 -8.53 24.63
C ILE A 194 4.47 -8.49 24.32
N VAL A 195 5.32 -8.16 25.30
CA VAL A 195 6.77 -8.14 25.13
C VAL A 195 7.31 -9.48 24.63
N GLN A 196 6.87 -10.61 25.23
CA GLN A 196 7.24 -11.96 24.77
C GLN A 196 6.76 -12.25 23.33
N GLY A 197 5.58 -11.74 22.97
CA GLY A 197 5.07 -11.82 21.60
C GLY A 197 5.93 -11.03 20.62
N CYS A 198 6.33 -9.82 20.98
CA CYS A 198 7.21 -8.97 20.20
C CYS A 198 8.59 -9.62 20.01
N GLU A 199 9.16 -10.24 21.06
CA GLU A 199 10.45 -10.93 20.97
C GLU A 199 10.42 -12.05 19.93
N ARG A 200 9.43 -12.94 20.01
CA ARG A 200 9.25 -14.02 19.01
C ARG A 200 9.01 -13.48 17.59
N GLY A 201 8.17 -12.45 17.46
CA GLY A 201 7.91 -11.82 16.18
C GLY A 201 9.13 -11.12 15.59
N HIS A 202 9.97 -10.55 16.46
CA HIS A 202 11.24 -9.94 16.05
C HIS A 202 12.21 -10.96 15.48
N GLU A 203 12.41 -12.12 16.13
CA GLU A 203 13.26 -13.21 15.63
C GLU A 203 12.78 -13.69 14.25
N TRP A 204 11.46 -13.87 14.09
CA TRP A 204 10.88 -14.24 12.80
C TRP A 204 11.16 -13.17 11.73
N SER A 205 10.96 -11.89 12.06
CA SER A 205 11.18 -10.77 11.15
C SER A 205 12.64 -10.68 10.69
N ILE A 206 13.59 -10.85 11.60
CA ILE A 206 15.03 -10.87 11.28
C ILE A 206 15.36 -12.01 10.30
N ASN A 207 14.87 -13.22 10.56
CA ASN A 207 15.12 -14.37 9.72
C ASN A 207 14.53 -14.18 8.32
N SER A 208 13.26 -13.77 8.24
CA SER A 208 12.55 -13.50 6.98
C SER A 208 13.27 -12.42 6.17
N THR A 209 13.61 -11.31 6.81
CA THR A 209 14.28 -10.18 6.14
C THR A 209 15.70 -10.53 5.69
N THR A 210 16.43 -11.33 6.47
CA THR A 210 17.74 -11.82 6.07
C THR A 210 17.68 -12.59 4.75
N ASP A 211 16.64 -13.41 4.58
CA ASP A 211 16.42 -14.15 3.34
C ASP A 211 16.07 -13.21 2.17
N ILE A 212 15.23 -12.21 2.41
CA ILE A 212 14.87 -11.20 1.39
C ILE A 212 16.12 -10.45 0.94
N ILE A 213 16.93 -9.93 1.88
CA ILE A 213 18.17 -9.21 1.57
C ILE A 213 19.12 -10.09 0.75
N LYS A 214 19.30 -11.37 1.11
CA LYS A 214 20.16 -12.29 0.36
C LYS A 214 19.67 -12.54 -1.07
N LYS A 215 18.36 -12.59 -1.29
CA LYS A 215 17.74 -12.95 -2.57
C LYS A 215 17.51 -11.75 -3.48
N CYS A 216 17.04 -10.65 -2.92
CA CYS A 216 16.67 -9.47 -3.69
C CYS A 216 17.80 -8.43 -3.78
N GLY A 217 18.71 -8.37 -2.78
CA GLY A 217 19.81 -7.40 -2.78
C GLY A 217 19.30 -5.99 -3.08
N ASN A 218 19.97 -5.27 -3.97
CA ASN A 218 19.59 -3.92 -4.38
C ASN A 218 18.52 -3.87 -5.48
N TYR A 219 17.92 -5.00 -5.84
CA TYR A 219 16.89 -5.06 -6.89
C TYR A 219 15.52 -4.54 -6.42
N ILE A 220 15.30 -4.45 -5.10
CA ILE A 220 14.15 -3.76 -4.51
C ILE A 220 14.63 -2.56 -3.70
N GLN A 221 13.77 -1.56 -3.48
CA GLN A 221 14.17 -0.32 -2.84
C GLN A 221 13.67 -0.17 -1.41
N GLY A 222 12.80 -1.05 -0.95
CA GLY A 222 12.28 -0.96 0.40
C GLY A 222 11.52 -2.20 0.87
N LEU A 223 11.18 -2.17 2.15
CA LEU A 223 10.34 -3.15 2.84
C LEU A 223 9.12 -2.47 3.43
N CYS A 224 7.99 -3.16 3.40
CA CYS A 224 6.78 -2.70 4.06
C CYS A 224 6.57 -3.44 5.37
N MET A 225 6.19 -2.69 6.39
CA MET A 225 5.61 -3.18 7.65
C MET A 225 4.44 -2.27 8.03
N GLY A 226 3.56 -2.72 8.92
CA GLY A 226 2.46 -1.87 9.34
C GLY A 226 1.51 -2.55 10.32
N ALA A 227 0.68 -1.73 10.92
CA ALA A 227 -0.50 -2.10 11.70
C ALA A 227 -1.37 -0.85 11.86
N ASP A 228 -2.67 -1.00 11.83
CA ASP A 228 -3.57 0.12 12.08
C ASP A 228 -3.52 0.54 13.54
N LEU A 229 -3.09 1.79 13.79
CA LEU A 229 -2.88 2.33 15.13
C LEU A 229 -4.05 3.18 15.63
N GLY A 230 -5.02 3.50 14.76
CA GLY A 230 -6.12 4.36 15.12
C GLY A 230 -7.41 4.10 14.36
N THR A 231 -8.51 4.50 15.00
CA THR A 231 -9.81 4.69 14.36
C THR A 231 -9.82 6.02 13.60
N GLN A 232 -10.93 6.40 12.98
CA GLN A 232 -11.04 7.71 12.33
C GLN A 232 -11.00 8.90 13.32
N ILE A 233 -11.25 8.67 14.59
CA ILE A 233 -11.40 9.74 15.60
C ILE A 233 -10.36 9.68 16.74
N ALA A 234 -9.69 8.56 16.94
CA ALA A 234 -8.73 8.39 18.05
C ALA A 234 -7.77 7.22 17.81
N PRO A 235 -6.58 7.23 18.45
CA PRO A 235 -5.74 6.05 18.60
C PRO A 235 -6.46 4.87 19.26
N PHE A 236 -6.09 3.63 18.86
CA PHE A 236 -6.55 2.40 19.56
C PHE A 236 -5.94 2.25 20.95
N VAL A 237 -4.76 2.79 21.16
CA VAL A 237 -3.99 2.67 22.40
C VAL A 237 -3.35 4.00 22.76
N ASN A 238 -3.06 4.20 24.06
CA ASN A 238 -2.27 5.35 24.48
C ASN A 238 -0.89 5.33 23.81
N PRO A 239 -0.49 6.41 23.11
CA PRO A 239 0.81 6.49 22.44
C PRO A 239 2.01 6.21 23.36
N ALA A 240 1.95 6.60 24.64
CA ALA A 240 3.01 6.29 25.60
C ALA A 240 3.15 4.78 25.84
N LEU A 241 2.03 4.05 25.95
CA LEU A 241 2.07 2.60 26.09
C LEU A 241 2.63 1.90 24.85
N PHE A 242 2.31 2.40 23.66
CA PHE A 242 2.91 1.94 22.41
C PHE A 242 4.42 2.21 22.39
N ALA A 243 4.84 3.40 22.81
CA ALA A 243 6.25 3.79 22.88
C ALA A 243 7.04 2.88 23.83
N ASP A 244 6.44 2.49 24.95
CA ASP A 244 7.09 1.66 25.95
C ASP A 244 7.18 0.18 25.54
N LEU A 245 6.11 -0.38 24.97
CA LEU A 245 6.01 -1.82 24.75
C LEU A 245 6.34 -2.26 23.32
N ILE A 246 6.02 -1.46 22.32
CA ILE A 246 6.07 -1.83 20.90
C ILE A 246 7.22 -1.15 20.15
N ALA A 247 7.34 0.16 20.28
CA ALA A 247 8.32 0.95 19.52
C ALA A 247 9.77 0.45 19.66
N PRO A 248 10.26 -0.05 20.83
CA PRO A 248 11.60 -0.58 20.93
C PRO A 248 11.88 -1.77 19.99
N TRP A 249 10.87 -2.60 19.71
CA TRP A 249 10.98 -3.74 18.80
C TRP A 249 10.96 -3.32 17.34
N ILE A 250 10.12 -2.34 17.00
CA ILE A 250 10.13 -1.70 15.68
C ILE A 250 11.50 -1.10 15.40
N LYS A 251 12.05 -0.34 16.36
CA LYS A 251 13.37 0.27 16.23
C LYS A 251 14.47 -0.77 16.03
N LYS A 252 14.52 -1.83 16.85
CA LYS A 252 15.50 -2.92 16.71
C LYS A 252 15.46 -3.55 15.33
N TYR A 253 14.25 -3.77 14.80
CA TYR A 253 14.07 -4.32 13.46
C TYR A 253 14.58 -3.37 12.38
N ILE A 254 14.21 -2.08 12.46
CA ILE A 254 14.64 -1.07 11.49
C ILE A 254 16.16 -0.88 11.52
N ASP A 255 16.76 -0.83 12.72
CA ASP A 255 18.22 -0.74 12.89
C ASP A 255 18.92 -1.93 12.21
N PHE A 256 18.36 -3.14 12.34
CA PHE A 256 18.88 -4.32 11.63
C PHE A 256 18.78 -4.18 10.11
N VAL A 257 17.63 -3.76 9.57
CA VAL A 257 17.45 -3.59 8.12
C VAL A 257 18.45 -2.57 7.58
N LYS A 258 18.57 -1.40 8.22
CA LYS A 258 19.45 -0.31 7.79
C LYS A 258 20.94 -0.64 7.94
N ALA A 259 21.30 -1.55 8.84
CA ALA A 259 22.67 -2.05 8.97
C ALA A 259 23.05 -3.07 7.88
N ASN A 260 22.08 -3.69 7.22
CA ASN A 260 22.30 -4.79 6.26
C ASN A 260 21.84 -4.48 4.83
N SER A 261 21.20 -3.32 4.59
CA SER A 261 20.70 -2.91 3.27
C SER A 261 20.48 -1.39 3.19
N ASP A 262 20.26 -0.90 1.97
CA ASP A 262 19.83 0.48 1.70
C ASP A 262 18.29 0.61 1.63
N TYR A 263 17.54 -0.38 2.08
CA TYR A 263 16.10 -0.42 1.99
C TYR A 263 15.43 0.68 2.79
N LYS A 264 14.45 1.32 2.18
CA LYS A 264 13.56 2.27 2.84
C LYS A 264 12.46 1.52 3.60
N ILE A 265 12.09 2.03 4.75
CA ILE A 265 11.04 1.45 5.59
C ILE A 265 9.73 2.17 5.33
N PHE A 266 8.81 1.45 4.72
CA PHE A 266 7.44 1.88 4.46
C PHE A 266 6.55 1.36 5.60
N PHE A 267 5.97 2.26 6.39
CA PHE A 267 5.08 1.92 7.48
C PHE A 267 3.64 2.24 7.11
N HIS A 268 2.79 1.20 7.07
CA HIS A 268 1.36 1.36 6.83
C HIS A 268 0.58 1.46 8.15
N SER A 269 -0.26 2.49 8.29
CA SER A 269 -1.22 2.62 9.37
C SER A 269 -2.35 3.54 8.98
N CYS A 270 -3.58 3.04 8.95
CA CYS A 270 -4.78 3.85 8.82
C CYS A 270 -5.14 4.58 10.11
N GLY A 271 -6.01 5.60 10.00
CA GLY A 271 -6.66 6.22 11.14
C GLY A 271 -6.06 7.54 11.62
N ALA A 272 -6.55 7.98 12.77
CA ALA A 272 -6.12 9.20 13.47
C ALA A 272 -4.81 8.94 14.23
N MET A 273 -3.71 8.81 13.48
CA MET A 273 -2.43 8.32 13.99
C MET A 273 -1.39 9.41 14.26
N GLU A 274 -1.75 10.68 14.15
CA GLU A 274 -0.80 11.79 14.34
C GLU A 274 0.07 11.66 15.59
N PRO A 275 -0.42 11.23 16.77
CA PRO A 275 0.41 11.10 17.96
C PRO A 275 1.51 10.03 17.88
N PHE A 276 1.42 9.09 16.93
CA PHE A 276 2.43 8.05 16.73
C PHE A 276 3.53 8.48 15.73
N ILE A 277 3.30 9.50 14.92
CA ILE A 277 4.26 9.94 13.90
C ILE A 277 5.64 10.25 14.50
N PRO A 278 5.78 11.04 15.59
CA PRO A 278 7.10 11.27 16.18
C PRO A 278 7.77 9.99 16.69
N ILE A 279 7.01 9.04 17.25
CA ILE A 279 7.53 7.76 17.72
C ILE A 279 8.07 6.93 16.54
N LEU A 280 7.34 6.88 15.43
CA LEU A 280 7.76 6.16 14.22
C LEU A 280 9.00 6.80 13.57
N ILE A 281 9.10 8.13 13.57
CA ILE A 281 10.30 8.86 13.13
C ILE A 281 11.50 8.46 13.99
N GLU A 282 11.36 8.43 15.32
CA GLU A 282 12.42 8.01 16.26
C GLU A 282 12.82 6.53 16.07
N CYS A 283 11.89 5.68 15.65
CA CYS A 283 12.18 4.31 15.26
C CYS A 283 12.96 4.21 13.95
N GLY A 284 12.96 5.26 13.12
CA GLY A 284 13.68 5.29 11.85
C GLY A 284 12.83 4.92 10.63
N VAL A 285 11.50 5.05 10.70
CA VAL A 285 10.58 4.91 9.57
C VAL A 285 10.86 6.01 8.54
N ASP A 286 11.00 5.63 7.27
CA ASP A 286 11.27 6.57 6.18
C ASP A 286 9.99 7.08 5.51
N ILE A 287 8.96 6.24 5.45
CA ILE A 287 7.73 6.48 4.69
C ILE A 287 6.51 6.14 5.54
N LEU A 288 5.55 7.06 5.61
CA LEU A 288 4.25 6.86 6.25
C LEU A 288 3.14 6.75 5.20
N ASN A 289 2.35 5.69 5.27
CA ASN A 289 1.21 5.41 4.41
C ASN A 289 0.02 4.83 5.21
N PRO A 290 -1.19 5.22 4.89
CA PRO A 290 -1.57 6.40 4.12
C PRO A 290 -1.53 7.66 4.98
N VAL A 291 -1.71 8.83 4.36
CA VAL A 291 -2.10 10.04 5.08
C VAL A 291 -3.62 10.14 4.99
N GLN A 292 -4.32 9.61 6.00
CA GLN A 292 -5.80 9.58 6.00
C GLN A 292 -6.34 10.95 6.44
N VAL A 293 -6.34 11.89 5.51
CA VAL A 293 -6.64 13.33 5.72
C VAL A 293 -8.03 13.62 6.31
N SER A 294 -8.98 12.69 6.16
CA SER A 294 -10.32 12.78 6.74
C SER A 294 -10.39 12.41 8.23
N CYS A 295 -9.30 11.87 8.81
CA CYS A 295 -9.25 11.53 10.22
C CYS A 295 -8.94 12.72 11.11
N LYS A 296 -9.34 12.61 12.38
CA LYS A 296 -9.10 13.65 13.38
C LYS A 296 -7.59 13.91 13.55
N ASN A 297 -7.20 15.18 13.57
CA ASN A 297 -5.81 15.66 13.69
C ASN A 297 -4.89 15.28 12.52
N MET A 298 -5.43 14.78 11.40
CA MET A 298 -4.67 14.42 10.21
C MET A 298 -4.76 15.51 9.11
N GLU A 299 -4.87 16.78 9.52
CA GLU A 299 -4.92 17.91 8.61
C GLU A 299 -3.58 18.04 7.83
N PRO A 300 -3.60 18.03 6.48
CA PRO A 300 -2.40 17.83 5.68
C PRO A 300 -1.36 18.95 5.77
N PHE A 301 -1.77 20.24 5.89
CA PHE A 301 -0.84 21.35 6.05
C PHE A 301 -0.12 21.29 7.41
N GLU A 302 -0.84 20.94 8.48
CA GLU A 302 -0.24 20.81 9.82
C GLU A 302 0.71 19.62 9.89
N LEU A 303 0.35 18.49 9.28
CA LEU A 303 1.24 17.32 9.19
C LEU A 303 2.51 17.66 8.43
N LYS A 304 2.37 18.29 7.25
CA LYS A 304 3.53 18.68 6.44
C LYS A 304 4.45 19.65 7.19
N LYS A 305 3.87 20.62 7.87
CA LYS A 305 4.62 21.61 8.67
C LYS A 305 5.38 20.97 9.84
N LYS A 306 4.77 20.00 10.53
CA LYS A 306 5.37 19.35 11.72
C LYS A 306 6.40 18.28 11.39
N TYR A 307 6.14 17.51 10.34
CA TYR A 307 6.87 16.25 10.10
C TYR A 307 7.40 16.10 8.68
N GLY A 308 7.01 16.95 7.74
CA GLY A 308 7.29 16.81 6.32
C GLY A 308 8.76 16.96 5.91
N ASP A 309 9.65 17.31 6.83
CA ASP A 309 11.12 17.31 6.68
C ASP A 309 11.80 16.06 7.29
N LYS A 310 11.03 15.19 7.93
CA LYS A 310 11.54 14.05 8.72
C LYS A 310 11.00 12.70 8.25
N ILE A 311 9.84 12.67 7.62
CA ILE A 311 9.22 11.46 7.10
C ILE A 311 8.55 11.76 5.76
N CYS A 312 8.69 10.86 4.80
CA CYS A 312 8.00 10.97 3.52
C CYS A 312 6.54 10.56 3.68
N PHE A 313 5.62 11.43 3.28
CA PHE A 313 4.20 11.09 3.21
C PHE A 313 3.88 10.39 1.89
N TRP A 314 3.27 9.22 1.98
CA TRP A 314 2.86 8.44 0.81
C TRP A 314 1.35 8.20 0.83
N GLY A 315 0.64 8.78 -0.13
CA GLY A 315 -0.81 8.83 -0.15
C GLY A 315 -1.39 10.08 0.51
N GLY A 316 -2.71 10.18 0.55
CA GLY A 316 -3.40 11.40 0.99
C GLY A 316 -3.52 12.46 -0.11
N GLY A 317 -3.16 12.15 -1.34
CA GLY A 317 -3.27 13.06 -2.49
C GLY A 317 -4.68 13.16 -3.08
N CYS A 318 -5.58 12.27 -2.70
CA CYS A 318 -7.02 12.33 -3.02
C CYS A 318 -7.81 11.66 -1.90
N ASP A 319 -8.83 12.33 -1.36
CA ASP A 319 -9.64 11.81 -0.26
C ASP A 319 -10.67 10.79 -0.77
N THR A 320 -10.50 9.53 -0.39
CA THR A 320 -11.37 8.42 -0.77
C THR A 320 -12.74 8.43 -0.06
N HIS A 321 -12.91 9.19 1.02
CA HIS A 321 -14.19 9.38 1.71
C HIS A 321 -15.00 10.57 1.15
N GLY A 322 -14.38 11.41 0.32
CA GLY A 322 -14.98 12.60 -0.26
C GLY A 322 -15.40 12.44 -1.72
N ALA A 323 -15.02 13.42 -2.52
CA ALA A 323 -15.41 13.53 -3.93
C ALA A 323 -14.96 12.34 -4.79
N PHE A 324 -13.89 11.65 -4.44
CA PHE A 324 -13.35 10.56 -5.26
C PHE A 324 -14.35 9.43 -5.51
N GLY A 325 -15.10 9.02 -4.47
CA GLY A 325 -16.09 7.95 -4.57
C GLY A 325 -17.42 8.36 -5.17
N THR A 326 -17.87 9.59 -4.93
CA THR A 326 -19.27 10.01 -5.20
C THR A 326 -19.40 11.33 -5.97
N GLY A 327 -18.35 12.11 -6.07
CA GLY A 327 -18.35 13.43 -6.71
C GLY A 327 -18.18 13.37 -8.23
N THR A 328 -18.03 14.57 -8.80
CA THR A 328 -17.73 14.76 -10.23
C THR A 328 -16.22 14.76 -10.48
N PRO A 329 -15.75 14.55 -11.73
CA PRO A 329 -14.34 14.67 -12.07
C PRO A 329 -13.71 16.03 -11.69
N GLU A 330 -14.48 17.12 -11.79
CA GLU A 330 -14.05 18.47 -11.42
C GLU A 330 -13.80 18.58 -9.92
N GLU A 331 -14.71 18.06 -9.09
CA GLU A 331 -14.55 18.02 -7.62
C GLU A 331 -13.35 17.16 -7.21
N VAL A 332 -13.10 16.04 -7.90
CA VAL A 332 -11.91 15.21 -7.70
C VAL A 332 -10.65 16.01 -8.03
N ALA A 333 -10.61 16.69 -9.17
CA ALA A 333 -9.46 17.49 -9.58
C ALA A 333 -9.18 18.64 -8.58
N GLU A 334 -10.22 19.30 -8.06
CA GLU A 334 -10.07 20.33 -7.02
C GLU A 334 -9.49 19.75 -5.72
N ASN A 335 -9.98 18.59 -5.28
CA ASN A 335 -9.47 17.90 -4.10
C ASN A 335 -7.99 17.51 -4.26
N VAL A 336 -7.59 16.99 -5.44
CA VAL A 336 -6.19 16.68 -5.75
C VAL A 336 -5.31 17.93 -5.68
N ARG A 337 -5.73 19.03 -6.31
CA ARG A 337 -4.97 20.31 -6.26
C ARG A 337 -4.79 20.81 -4.84
N TYR A 338 -5.84 20.75 -4.03
CA TYR A 338 -5.79 21.17 -2.63
C TYR A 338 -4.79 20.31 -1.84
N LEU A 339 -4.89 18.98 -1.92
CA LEU A 339 -4.05 18.06 -1.15
C LEU A 339 -2.59 18.10 -1.62
N MET A 340 -2.34 18.19 -2.92
CA MET A 340 -0.99 18.39 -3.44
C MET A 340 -0.38 19.73 -2.99
N SER A 341 -1.18 20.79 -2.91
CA SER A 341 -0.68 22.08 -2.41
C SER A 341 -0.23 22.03 -0.95
N ALA A 342 -0.79 21.11 -0.18
CA ALA A 342 -0.41 20.88 1.23
C ALA A 342 0.82 19.97 1.36
N LEU A 343 0.84 18.82 0.65
CA LEU A 343 1.78 17.74 0.91
C LEU A 343 3.02 17.76 0.01
N ALA A 344 2.92 18.25 -1.23
CA ALA A 344 3.99 18.18 -2.22
C ALA A 344 5.13 19.22 -2.07
N PRO A 345 4.93 20.43 -1.50
CA PRO A 345 6.01 21.40 -1.36
C PRO A 345 7.25 20.85 -0.65
N ASN A 346 8.44 21.22 -1.13
CA ASN A 346 9.74 20.85 -0.56
C ASN A 346 10.04 19.34 -0.58
N SER A 347 9.49 18.57 -1.53
CA SER A 347 9.69 17.10 -1.63
C SER A 347 9.13 16.34 -0.39
N GLY A 348 9.52 15.10 -0.17
CA GLY A 348 9.01 14.29 0.95
C GLY A 348 7.54 13.90 0.80
N PHE A 349 7.09 13.71 -0.46
CA PHE A 349 5.75 13.28 -0.79
C PHE A 349 5.72 12.41 -2.05
N VAL A 350 4.96 11.32 -2.00
CA VAL A 350 4.61 10.50 -3.15
C VAL A 350 3.09 10.52 -3.30
N PHE A 351 2.61 10.99 -4.44
CA PHE A 351 1.18 11.05 -4.72
C PHE A 351 0.59 9.65 -4.83
N ASN A 352 -0.47 9.43 -4.11
CA ASN A 352 -1.41 8.32 -4.20
C ASN A 352 -2.71 8.77 -3.51
N GLN A 353 -3.84 8.16 -3.83
CA GLN A 353 -5.07 8.37 -3.06
C GLN A 353 -4.89 7.92 -1.60
N VAL A 354 -5.82 8.25 -0.72
CA VAL A 354 -5.72 7.90 0.72
C VAL A 354 -5.60 6.38 0.92
N HIS A 355 -6.44 5.59 0.25
CA HIS A 355 -6.43 4.13 0.29
C HIS A 355 -6.81 3.57 -1.09
N ASN A 356 -7.10 2.29 -1.20
CA ASN A 356 -7.43 1.63 -2.47
C ASN A 356 -8.60 2.30 -3.21
N VAL A 357 -8.50 2.34 -4.52
CA VAL A 357 -9.64 2.69 -5.40
C VAL A 357 -10.68 1.58 -5.31
N MET A 358 -11.85 1.89 -4.75
CA MET A 358 -12.94 0.93 -4.55
C MET A 358 -13.65 0.57 -5.87
N GLY A 359 -14.29 -0.59 -5.90
CA GLY A 359 -14.94 -1.14 -7.11
C GLY A 359 -16.08 -0.30 -7.68
N ASN A 360 -16.66 0.59 -6.89
CA ASN A 360 -17.74 1.51 -7.29
C ASN A 360 -17.25 2.88 -7.80
N VAL A 361 -15.95 3.17 -7.74
CA VAL A 361 -15.41 4.44 -8.23
C VAL A 361 -15.49 4.49 -9.75
N LYS A 362 -16.04 5.59 -10.25
CA LYS A 362 -16.19 5.81 -11.70
C LYS A 362 -14.85 5.99 -12.39
N PRO A 363 -14.64 5.44 -13.59
CA PRO A 363 -13.37 5.58 -14.29
C PRO A 363 -13.02 7.02 -14.63
N GLU A 364 -14.00 7.90 -14.86
CA GLU A 364 -13.79 9.34 -15.09
C GLU A 364 -13.12 10.02 -13.89
N ASN A 365 -13.50 9.63 -12.66
CA ASN A 365 -12.92 10.15 -11.44
C ASN A 365 -11.47 9.66 -11.26
N ILE A 366 -11.18 8.40 -11.63
CA ILE A 366 -9.82 7.86 -11.58
C ILE A 366 -8.91 8.60 -12.57
N VAL A 367 -9.41 8.85 -13.77
CA VAL A 367 -8.68 9.63 -14.79
C VAL A 367 -8.47 11.06 -14.31
N ALA A 368 -9.51 11.72 -13.80
CA ALA A 368 -9.39 13.09 -13.28
C ALA A 368 -8.36 13.19 -12.15
N MET A 369 -8.34 12.21 -11.24
CA MET A 369 -7.37 12.15 -10.14
C MET A 369 -5.93 12.08 -10.67
N LEU A 370 -5.64 11.09 -11.53
CA LEU A 370 -4.27 10.82 -11.95
C LEU A 370 -3.75 11.83 -12.96
N ASP A 371 -4.58 12.30 -13.92
CA ASP A 371 -4.19 13.33 -14.87
C ASP A 371 -3.95 14.67 -14.16
N THR A 372 -4.82 15.06 -13.21
CA THR A 372 -4.58 16.27 -12.38
C THR A 372 -3.31 16.13 -11.54
N ALA A 373 -3.08 14.96 -10.94
CA ALA A 373 -1.87 14.73 -10.16
C ALA A 373 -0.60 14.89 -11.02
N TYR A 374 -0.60 14.37 -12.24
CA TYR A 374 0.52 14.53 -13.16
C TYR A 374 0.74 15.99 -13.56
N GLU A 375 -0.31 16.70 -13.95
CA GLU A 375 -0.23 18.13 -14.29
C GLU A 375 0.30 18.96 -13.12
N GLU A 376 -0.23 18.75 -11.92
CA GLU A 376 0.17 19.49 -10.71
C GLU A 376 1.60 19.11 -10.25
N SER A 377 2.06 17.89 -10.52
CA SER A 377 3.33 17.36 -10.01
C SER A 377 4.54 18.24 -10.36
N PHE A 378 4.53 18.87 -11.53
CA PHE A 378 5.60 19.75 -11.99
C PHE A 378 5.68 21.09 -11.27
N LYS A 379 4.61 21.55 -10.60
CA LYS A 379 4.63 22.78 -9.81
C LYS A 379 5.54 22.67 -8.60
N TYR A 380 5.77 21.46 -8.13
CA TYR A 380 6.55 21.14 -6.93
C TYR A 380 7.91 20.51 -7.27
N GLY A 381 8.24 20.40 -8.54
CA GLY A 381 9.57 20.08 -9.01
C GLY A 381 10.56 21.18 -8.63
N THR A 382 11.76 20.77 -8.20
CA THR A 382 12.82 21.68 -7.70
C THR A 382 14.15 21.46 -8.41
N LEU A 383 14.17 20.65 -9.51
CA LEU A 383 15.32 20.43 -10.40
C LEU A 383 15.21 21.29 -11.67
#